data_a511884750ed53816fafd31236ac25c6
#
_entry.id   a511884750ed53816fafd31236ac25c6
#
_cell.length_a   1.000
_cell.length_b   1.000
_cell.length_c   1.000
_cell.angle_alpha   90.00
_cell.angle_beta   90.00
_cell.angle_gamma   90.00
#
_symmetry.space_group_name_H-M   'P 1'
#
loop_
_entity.id
_entity.type
_entity.pdbx_description
1 polymer ?
#
loop_
_entity_poly.entity_id
_entity_poly.type
_entity_poly.pdbx_seq_one_letter_code
_entity_poly.pdbx_strand_id
1 'polypeptide(L)'
;MIHYLEEHNYRLDCNIVMYSDNTFSILNKLKLDFNYIIASGGIVQNITNQLLMIHKNGMWDLPKGKIELNESPWEAAVREVSEETNVYNLEFLLSAPNTHHIYLHNNTPVLKETKWFCMMVNNPVFLMPQRSEGIDSVEWVDLKNAHSKKTYMSIRNLILNLI
;
A
#
# COMPACT_ATOMS: atom_id res chain seq x y z
N MET A 1 19.71 -0.27 -15.41
CA MET A 1 18.33 -0.63 -15.04
C MET A 1 17.30 0.35 -15.61
N ILE A 2 17.42 1.66 -15.39
CA ILE A 2 16.52 2.66 -15.99
C ILE A 2 16.51 2.56 -17.52
N HIS A 3 17.69 2.49 -18.14
CA HIS A 3 17.86 2.32 -19.57
C HIS A 3 17.17 1.05 -20.13
N TYR A 4 17.24 -0.07 -19.39
CA TYR A 4 16.53 -1.31 -19.74
C TYR A 4 15.00 -1.12 -19.71
N LEU A 5 14.48 -0.39 -18.74
CA LEU A 5 13.04 -0.10 -18.64
C LEU A 5 12.56 0.81 -19.80
N GLU A 6 13.36 1.79 -20.21
CA GLU A 6 13.08 2.69 -21.35
C GLU A 6 13.01 1.93 -22.67
N GLU A 7 13.95 0.99 -22.91
CA GLU A 7 14.01 0.20 -24.15
C GLU A 7 12.83 -0.76 -24.31
N HIS A 8 12.22 -1.25 -23.19
CA HIS A 8 11.16 -2.25 -23.20
C HIS A 8 9.76 -1.71 -22.98
N ASN A 9 9.55 -0.40 -23.14
CA ASN A 9 8.24 0.24 -23.05
C ASN A 9 7.48 -0.08 -21.73
N TYR A 10 8.23 -0.35 -20.64
CA TYR A 10 7.77 -0.64 -19.28
C TYR A 10 6.76 -1.80 -19.14
N ARG A 11 6.56 -2.60 -20.18
CA ARG A 11 5.79 -3.84 -20.10
C ARG A 11 6.71 -4.98 -19.68
N LEU A 12 7.12 -4.98 -18.42
CA LEU A 12 7.86 -6.10 -17.85
C LEU A 12 6.86 -7.04 -17.19
N ASP A 13 6.49 -8.10 -17.90
CA ASP A 13 5.88 -9.29 -17.29
C ASP A 13 6.94 -10.14 -16.55
N CYS A 14 7.94 -9.49 -15.99
CA CYS A 14 9.04 -10.15 -15.28
C CYS A 14 9.30 -9.45 -13.92
N ASN A 15 9.71 -10.26 -12.95
CA ASN A 15 10.22 -9.76 -11.68
C ASN A 15 11.68 -9.36 -11.85
N ILE A 16 12.05 -8.13 -11.51
CA ILE A 16 13.43 -7.70 -11.42
C ILE A 16 13.92 -7.98 -10.01
N VAL A 17 14.93 -8.82 -9.88
CA VAL A 17 15.59 -9.09 -8.60
C VAL A 17 16.95 -8.40 -8.61
N MET A 18 17.17 -7.49 -7.68
CA MET A 18 18.44 -6.81 -7.50
C MET A 18 19.18 -7.38 -6.30
N TYR A 19 20.44 -7.78 -6.54
CA TYR A 19 21.32 -8.26 -5.48
C TYR A 19 22.34 -7.19 -5.12
N SER A 20 22.60 -7.03 -3.83
CA SER A 20 23.68 -6.19 -3.32
C SER A 20 24.07 -6.68 -1.92
N ASP A 21 25.35 -6.58 -1.60
CA ASP A 21 25.84 -6.77 -0.24
C ASP A 21 25.29 -5.69 0.72
N ASN A 22 24.76 -4.60 0.17
CA ASN A 22 24.11 -3.53 0.90
C ASN A 22 22.81 -3.08 0.19
N THR A 23 21.69 -3.68 0.57
CA THR A 23 20.36 -3.35 0.02
C THR A 23 19.94 -1.90 0.26
N PHE A 24 20.47 -1.27 1.34
CA PHE A 24 20.23 0.13 1.66
C PHE A 24 20.83 1.07 0.59
N SER A 25 21.98 0.71 0.02
CA SER A 25 22.62 1.50 -1.05
C SER A 25 21.80 1.49 -2.35
N ILE A 26 21.17 0.36 -2.69
CA ILE A 26 20.28 0.26 -3.85
C ILE A 26 19.08 1.18 -3.67
N LEU A 27 18.41 1.08 -2.52
CA LEU A 27 17.23 1.90 -2.24
C LEU A 27 17.54 3.40 -2.28
N ASN A 28 18.69 3.82 -1.69
CA ASN A 28 19.10 5.21 -1.74
C ASN A 28 19.38 5.69 -3.17
N LYS A 29 19.98 4.86 -4.00
CA LYS A 29 20.17 5.20 -5.41
C LYS A 29 18.84 5.33 -6.15
N LEU A 30 17.91 4.43 -5.94
CA LEU A 30 16.57 4.53 -6.52
C LEU A 30 15.84 5.81 -6.09
N LYS A 31 15.98 6.22 -4.82
CA LYS A 31 15.39 7.47 -4.32
C LYS A 31 15.98 8.72 -4.99
N LEU A 32 17.22 8.67 -5.47
CA LEU A 32 17.85 9.77 -6.20
C LEU A 32 17.47 9.79 -7.69
N ASP A 33 17.28 8.60 -8.29
CA ASP A 33 17.06 8.46 -9.73
C ASP A 33 15.57 8.58 -10.11
N PHE A 34 14.64 8.37 -9.16
CA PHE A 34 13.20 8.38 -9.38
C PHE A 34 12.52 9.58 -8.70
N ASN A 35 11.35 9.96 -9.20
CA ASN A 35 10.48 10.84 -8.42
C ASN A 35 9.99 10.09 -7.18
N TYR A 36 10.59 10.42 -6.03
CA TYR A 36 10.34 9.72 -4.78
C TYR A 36 9.13 10.28 -4.04
N ILE A 37 8.15 9.42 -3.75
CA ILE A 37 6.91 9.77 -3.05
C ILE A 37 6.79 8.91 -1.81
N ILE A 38 6.44 9.54 -0.68
CA ILE A 38 6.12 8.85 0.56
C ILE A 38 4.61 8.81 0.73
N ALA A 39 4.09 7.62 0.99
CA ALA A 39 2.70 7.36 1.33
C ALA A 39 2.59 6.70 2.69
N SER A 40 1.38 6.65 3.23
CA SER A 40 1.08 5.94 4.45
C SER A 40 -0.27 5.23 4.35
N GLY A 41 -0.44 4.12 5.06
CA GLY A 41 -1.68 3.36 5.01
C GLY A 41 -1.86 2.41 6.19
N GLY A 42 -3.06 1.85 6.26
CA GLY A 42 -3.50 1.00 7.34
C GLY A 42 -3.66 -0.47 6.95
N ILE A 43 -3.16 -1.35 7.80
CA ILE A 43 -3.47 -2.77 7.84
C ILE A 43 -4.51 -2.94 8.95
N VAL A 44 -5.78 -2.74 8.60
CA VAL A 44 -6.86 -2.61 9.61
C VAL A 44 -7.56 -3.95 9.80
N GLN A 45 -7.58 -4.41 11.04
CA GLN A 45 -8.33 -5.60 11.45
C GLN A 45 -9.50 -5.22 12.34
N ASN A 46 -10.57 -6.00 12.28
CA ASN A 46 -11.68 -5.91 13.21
C ASN A 46 -11.64 -7.05 14.25
N ILE A 47 -12.49 -6.97 15.26
CA ILE A 47 -12.57 -7.96 16.35
C ILE A 47 -12.97 -9.37 15.88
N THR A 48 -13.47 -9.54 14.68
CA THR A 48 -13.82 -10.83 14.08
C THR A 48 -12.71 -11.37 13.17
N ASN A 49 -11.50 -10.81 13.28
CA ASN A 49 -10.30 -11.22 12.54
C ASN A 49 -10.43 -11.11 11.01
N GLN A 50 -11.13 -10.05 10.57
CA GLN A 50 -11.22 -9.69 9.15
C GLN A 50 -10.33 -8.50 8.85
N LEU A 51 -9.73 -8.49 7.66
CA LEU A 51 -8.88 -7.45 7.13
C LEU A 51 -9.70 -6.50 6.25
N LEU A 52 -9.56 -5.20 6.45
CA LEU A 52 -10.14 -4.18 5.60
C LEU A 52 -9.37 -4.09 4.28
N MET A 53 -10.07 -4.31 3.17
CA MET A 53 -9.47 -4.23 1.84
C MET A 53 -10.29 -3.33 0.92
N ILE A 54 -9.62 -2.63 0.03
CA ILE A 54 -10.20 -1.83 -1.06
C ILE A 54 -10.01 -2.55 -2.39
N HIS A 55 -10.96 -2.40 -3.31
CA HIS A 55 -10.83 -2.85 -4.69
C HIS A 55 -10.71 -1.64 -5.61
N LYS A 56 -9.60 -1.57 -6.37
CA LYS A 56 -9.27 -0.44 -7.26
C LYS A 56 -8.53 -0.97 -8.49
N ASN A 57 -8.94 -0.54 -9.69
CA ASN A 57 -8.30 -0.95 -10.95
C ASN A 57 -8.22 -2.48 -11.15
N GLY A 58 -9.23 -3.22 -10.72
CA GLY A 58 -9.28 -4.69 -10.86
C GLY A 58 -8.35 -5.47 -9.91
N MET A 59 -7.79 -4.79 -8.89
CA MET A 59 -6.90 -5.37 -7.87
C MET A 59 -7.41 -5.05 -6.47
N TRP A 60 -7.22 -6.00 -5.56
CA TRP A 60 -7.39 -5.76 -4.13
C TRP A 60 -6.13 -5.12 -3.55
N ASP A 61 -6.32 -4.17 -2.65
CA ASP A 61 -5.24 -3.41 -2.01
C ASP A 61 -5.63 -3.07 -0.58
N LEU A 62 -4.70 -2.46 0.16
CA LEU A 62 -4.94 -1.89 1.48
C LEU A 62 -5.10 -0.37 1.35
N PRO A 63 -5.94 0.27 2.19
CA PRO A 63 -6.18 1.70 2.13
C PRO A 63 -4.90 2.49 2.46
N LYS A 64 -4.56 3.46 1.60
CA LYS A 64 -3.32 4.24 1.67
C LYS A 64 -3.32 5.41 0.72
N GLY A 65 -2.65 6.47 1.09
CA GLY A 65 -2.40 7.57 0.18
C GLY A 65 -1.18 8.40 0.55
N LYS A 66 -1.02 9.54 -0.10
CA LYS A 66 0.16 10.39 0.02
C LYS A 66 0.15 11.13 1.36
N ILE A 67 1.32 11.20 2.01
CA ILE A 67 1.49 12.04 3.20
C ILE A 67 1.41 13.51 2.78
N GLU A 68 0.58 14.30 3.45
CA GLU A 68 0.42 15.72 3.21
C GLU A 68 1.45 16.56 3.97
N LEU A 69 1.53 17.85 3.64
CA LEU A 69 2.46 18.77 4.30
C LEU A 69 2.09 18.92 5.78
N ASN A 70 3.09 18.81 6.65
CA ASN A 70 2.95 18.88 8.11
C ASN A 70 2.15 17.73 8.76
N GLU A 71 1.92 16.64 8.05
CA GLU A 71 1.25 15.46 8.54
C GLU A 71 2.29 14.38 8.92
N SER A 72 2.13 13.76 10.08
CA SER A 72 2.93 12.59 10.44
C SER A 72 2.47 11.36 9.64
N PRO A 73 3.33 10.34 9.48
CA PRO A 73 2.91 9.12 8.79
C PRO A 73 1.72 8.40 9.42
N TRP A 74 1.59 8.46 10.75
CA TRP A 74 0.44 7.89 11.45
C TRP A 74 -0.86 8.65 11.14
N GLU A 75 -0.83 9.99 11.22
CA GLU A 75 -1.98 10.83 10.89
C GLU A 75 -2.43 10.61 9.45
N ALA A 76 -1.49 10.56 8.50
CA ALA A 76 -1.79 10.25 7.10
C ALA A 76 -2.46 8.88 6.96
N ALA A 77 -1.95 7.85 7.64
CA ALA A 77 -2.55 6.52 7.57
C ALA A 77 -3.99 6.50 8.10
N VAL A 78 -4.26 7.17 9.23
CA VAL A 78 -5.61 7.29 9.80
C VAL A 78 -6.54 8.03 8.86
N ARG A 79 -6.11 9.18 8.31
CA ARG A 79 -6.89 9.97 7.37
C ARG A 79 -7.24 9.17 6.13
N GLU A 80 -6.25 8.55 5.48
CA GLU A 80 -6.44 7.78 4.24
C GLU A 80 -7.37 6.58 4.44
N VAL A 81 -7.20 5.83 5.54
CA VAL A 81 -8.14 4.75 5.88
C VAL A 81 -9.55 5.29 6.00
N SER A 82 -9.72 6.42 6.72
CA SER A 82 -11.04 7.01 6.95
C SER A 82 -11.67 7.53 5.65
N GLU A 83 -10.91 8.21 4.80
CA GLU A 83 -11.39 8.77 3.53
C GLU A 83 -11.73 7.67 2.52
N GLU A 84 -10.86 6.68 2.35
CA GLU A 84 -11.03 5.62 1.36
C GLU A 84 -12.12 4.59 1.73
N THR A 85 -12.44 4.44 3.05
CA THR A 85 -13.25 3.30 3.54
C THR A 85 -14.42 3.69 4.45
N ASN A 86 -14.47 4.93 4.97
CA ASN A 86 -15.40 5.40 6.01
C ASN A 86 -15.21 4.70 7.37
N VAL A 87 -14.01 4.16 7.66
CA VAL A 87 -13.67 3.54 8.95
C VAL A 87 -12.94 4.53 9.84
N TYR A 88 -13.40 4.70 11.07
CA TYR A 88 -12.91 5.66 12.06
C TYR A 88 -12.58 4.96 13.39
N ASN A 89 -12.05 5.71 14.36
CA ASN A 89 -11.69 5.21 15.69
C ASN A 89 -10.69 4.04 15.64
N LEU A 90 -9.65 4.25 14.85
CA LEU A 90 -8.58 3.29 14.62
C LEU A 90 -7.59 3.32 15.79
N GLU A 91 -7.35 2.17 16.40
CA GLU A 91 -6.36 1.98 17.46
C GLU A 91 -5.03 1.53 16.84
N PHE A 92 -3.93 2.20 17.20
CA PHE A 92 -2.59 1.81 16.80
C PHE A 92 -2.16 0.54 17.53
N LEU A 93 -1.65 -0.44 16.79
CA LEU A 93 -1.05 -1.65 17.35
C LEU A 93 0.48 -1.64 17.21
N LEU A 94 0.96 -1.57 15.98
CA LEU A 94 2.41 -1.55 15.67
C LEU A 94 2.65 -1.04 14.25
N SER A 95 3.91 -0.68 13.95
CA SER A 95 4.34 -0.40 12.58
C SER A 95 4.69 -1.70 11.86
N ALA A 96 4.29 -1.80 10.59
CA ALA A 96 4.64 -2.92 9.72
C ALA A 96 5.78 -2.53 8.75
N PRO A 97 6.41 -3.50 8.06
CA PRO A 97 7.44 -3.23 7.07
C PRO A 97 6.95 -2.33 5.94
N ASN A 98 7.78 -1.37 5.52
CA ASN A 98 7.46 -0.51 4.38
C ASN A 98 7.44 -1.32 3.08
N THR A 99 6.59 -0.92 2.14
CA THR A 99 6.60 -1.45 0.78
C THR A 99 7.06 -0.39 -0.22
N HIS A 100 7.64 -0.86 -1.32
CA HIS A 100 8.11 0.00 -2.40
C HIS A 100 7.44 -0.42 -3.71
N HIS A 101 6.93 0.56 -4.46
CA HIS A 101 6.31 0.34 -5.76
C HIS A 101 6.88 1.33 -6.77
N ILE A 102 7.31 0.81 -7.92
CA ILE A 102 7.78 1.61 -9.05
C ILE A 102 6.70 1.60 -10.12
N TYR A 103 6.34 2.77 -10.62
CA TYR A 103 5.38 2.93 -11.70
C TYR A 103 5.68 4.20 -12.51
N LEU A 104 5.07 4.31 -13.69
CA LEU A 104 5.13 5.52 -14.49
C LEU A 104 3.95 6.43 -14.19
N HIS A 105 4.25 7.69 -14.01
CA HIS A 105 3.27 8.77 -13.96
C HIS A 105 3.66 9.86 -14.96
N ASN A 106 2.84 10.06 -15.97
CA ASN A 106 3.13 11.01 -17.07
C ASN A 106 4.54 10.80 -17.67
N ASN A 107 4.88 9.56 -18.01
CA ASN A 107 6.20 9.14 -18.51
C ASN A 107 7.38 9.41 -17.58
N THR A 108 7.13 9.76 -16.32
CA THR A 108 8.18 9.95 -15.32
C THR A 108 8.16 8.75 -14.37
N PRO A 109 9.31 8.09 -14.15
CA PRO A 109 9.37 6.98 -13.21
C PRO A 109 9.23 7.48 -11.77
N VAL A 110 8.32 6.87 -11.03
CA VAL A 110 8.01 7.18 -9.63
C VAL A 110 8.37 5.99 -8.77
N LEU A 111 9.08 6.25 -7.68
CA LEU A 111 9.28 5.31 -6.56
C LEU A 111 8.37 5.75 -5.42
N LYS A 112 7.35 4.95 -5.13
CA LYS A 112 6.45 5.17 -3.99
C LYS A 112 6.85 4.24 -2.84
N GLU A 113 7.28 4.81 -1.72
CA GLU A 113 7.44 4.12 -0.45
C GLU A 113 6.16 4.27 0.36
N THR A 114 5.57 3.17 0.82
CA THR A 114 4.41 3.22 1.71
C THR A 114 4.79 2.74 3.10
N LYS A 115 4.52 3.58 4.10
CA LYS A 115 4.63 3.27 5.53
C LYS A 115 3.33 2.63 5.99
N TRP A 116 3.42 1.49 6.66
CA TRP A 116 2.26 0.72 7.07
C TRP A 116 2.12 0.66 8.59
N PHE A 117 0.86 0.75 9.04
CA PHE A 117 0.50 0.65 10.44
C PHE A 117 -0.58 -0.41 10.61
N CYS A 118 -0.32 -1.39 11.48
CA CYS A 118 -1.35 -2.31 11.94
C CYS A 118 -2.28 -1.57 12.90
N MET A 119 -3.57 -1.69 12.62
CA MET A 119 -4.63 -0.97 13.32
C MET A 119 -5.76 -1.93 13.71
N MET A 120 -6.44 -1.63 14.79
CA MET A 120 -7.65 -2.34 15.22
C MET A 120 -8.85 -1.40 15.20
N VAL A 121 -10.01 -1.93 14.83
CA VAL A 121 -11.29 -1.26 15.01
C VAL A 121 -12.28 -2.18 15.74
N ASN A 122 -12.91 -1.64 16.78
CA ASN A 122 -13.76 -2.42 17.67
C ASN A 122 -15.23 -2.50 17.22
N ASN A 123 -15.71 -1.53 16.46
CA ASN A 123 -17.10 -1.45 16.03
C ASN A 123 -17.26 -1.71 14.53
N PRO A 124 -18.28 -2.48 14.11
CA PRO A 124 -18.64 -2.59 12.71
C PRO A 124 -19.09 -1.22 12.20
N VAL A 125 -18.44 -0.74 11.16
CA VAL A 125 -18.74 0.55 10.51
C VAL A 125 -19.37 0.24 9.15
N PHE A 126 -20.31 1.06 8.73
CA PHE A 126 -20.81 1.03 7.37
C PHE A 126 -19.68 1.45 6.41
N LEU A 127 -19.20 0.51 5.60
CA LEU A 127 -18.13 0.74 4.64
C LEU A 127 -18.64 1.56 3.46
N MET A 128 -17.89 2.60 3.08
CA MET A 128 -18.21 3.44 1.94
C MET A 128 -16.94 3.72 1.12
N PRO A 129 -16.85 3.24 -0.13
CA PRO A 129 -15.70 3.48 -0.98
C PRO A 129 -15.64 4.93 -1.43
N GLN A 130 -14.43 5.52 -1.41
CA GLN A 130 -14.17 6.84 -1.98
C GLN A 130 -14.12 6.75 -3.52
N ARG A 131 -15.26 6.92 -4.17
CA ARG A 131 -15.41 6.80 -5.63
C ARG A 131 -14.56 7.77 -6.43
N SER A 132 -14.30 8.98 -5.89
CA SER A 132 -13.45 10.00 -6.51
C SER A 132 -12.00 9.52 -6.69
N GLU A 133 -11.53 8.60 -5.84
CA GLU A 133 -10.21 7.97 -5.94
C GLU A 133 -10.21 6.70 -6.82
N GLY A 134 -11.33 6.37 -7.47
CA GLY A 134 -11.46 5.18 -8.30
C GLY A 134 -11.55 3.87 -7.51
N ILE A 135 -11.98 3.93 -6.25
CA ILE A 135 -12.22 2.74 -5.43
C ILE A 135 -13.61 2.19 -5.76
N ASP A 136 -13.65 0.95 -6.25
CA ASP A 136 -14.87 0.29 -6.68
C ASP A 136 -15.67 -0.29 -5.50
N SER A 137 -14.97 -0.91 -4.55
CA SER A 137 -15.58 -1.48 -3.34
C SER A 137 -14.61 -1.50 -2.17
N VAL A 138 -15.17 -1.60 -0.96
CA VAL A 138 -14.47 -1.81 0.31
C VAL A 138 -15.11 -3.00 0.99
N GLU A 139 -14.30 -3.93 1.49
CA GLU A 139 -14.79 -5.16 2.11
C GLU A 139 -13.98 -5.53 3.36
N TRP A 140 -14.66 -6.11 4.33
CA TRP A 140 -14.05 -6.92 5.36
C TRP A 140 -13.82 -8.34 4.82
N VAL A 141 -12.57 -8.72 4.65
CA VAL A 141 -12.16 -10.02 4.10
C VAL A 141 -11.58 -10.86 5.23
N ASP A 142 -12.04 -12.09 5.36
CA ASP A 142 -11.45 -13.05 6.30
C ASP A 142 -9.92 -13.11 6.10
N LEU A 143 -9.15 -12.90 7.16
CA LEU A 143 -7.69 -12.80 7.09
C LEU A 143 -7.07 -14.03 6.41
N LYS A 144 -7.60 -15.23 6.69
CA LYS A 144 -7.12 -16.48 6.06
C LYS A 144 -7.27 -16.51 4.54
N ASN A 145 -8.24 -15.76 4.00
CA ASN A 145 -8.55 -15.71 2.58
C ASN A 145 -7.98 -14.46 1.89
N ALA A 146 -7.55 -13.45 2.65
CA ALA A 146 -7.10 -12.17 2.11
C ALA A 146 -5.90 -12.32 1.15
N HIS A 147 -4.93 -13.19 1.49
CA HIS A 147 -3.75 -13.43 0.66
C HIS A 147 -4.06 -14.09 -0.69
N SER A 148 -5.21 -14.77 -0.84
CA SER A 148 -5.64 -15.42 -2.08
C SER A 148 -6.33 -14.47 -3.06
N LYS A 149 -6.72 -13.28 -2.61
CA LYS A 149 -7.29 -12.25 -3.49
C LYS A 149 -6.27 -11.84 -4.58
N LYS A 150 -6.78 -11.39 -5.73
CA LYS A 150 -5.93 -10.82 -6.78
C LYS A 150 -5.37 -9.47 -6.29
N THR A 151 -4.16 -9.48 -5.78
CA THR A 151 -3.48 -8.34 -5.15
C THR A 151 -2.02 -8.21 -5.59
N TYR A 152 -1.39 -7.08 -5.31
CA TYR A 152 0.04 -6.87 -5.54
C TYR A 152 0.89 -7.78 -4.66
N MET A 153 2.05 -8.23 -5.18
CA MET A 153 2.94 -9.13 -4.43
C MET A 153 3.40 -8.53 -3.09
N SER A 154 3.68 -7.24 -3.06
CA SER A 154 4.06 -6.53 -1.82
C SER A 154 2.95 -6.56 -0.76
N ILE A 155 1.70 -6.40 -1.16
CA ILE A 155 0.52 -6.46 -0.28
C ILE A 155 0.29 -7.90 0.18
N ARG A 156 0.39 -8.88 -0.72
CA ARG A 156 0.29 -10.30 -0.37
C ARG A 156 1.31 -10.69 0.70
N ASN A 157 2.57 -10.25 0.55
CA ASN A 157 3.63 -10.52 1.52
C ASN A 157 3.35 -9.86 2.88
N LEU A 158 2.80 -8.64 2.92
CA LEU A 158 2.35 -8.02 4.16
C LEU A 158 1.28 -8.87 4.85
N ILE A 159 0.26 -9.29 4.10
CA ILE A 159 -0.86 -10.11 4.64
C ILE A 159 -0.34 -11.45 5.17
N LEU A 160 0.58 -12.12 4.46
CA LEU A 160 1.16 -13.39 4.90
C LEU A 160 1.96 -13.28 6.20
N ASN A 161 2.52 -12.11 6.49
CA ASN A 161 3.21 -11.86 7.77
C ASN A 161 2.25 -11.61 8.95
N LEU A 162 0.94 -11.53 8.71
CA LEU A 162 -0.09 -11.38 9.74
C LEU A 162 -0.69 -12.73 10.18
N ILE A 163 -0.50 -13.77 9.39
CA ILE A 163 -1.02 -15.14 9.61
C ILE A 163 0.05 -15.97 10.30
#